data_ce8f147a30fa20f7f195a09d04e11f59
#
_entry.id   ce8f147a30fa20f7f195a09d04e11f59
#
_cell.length_a   1.000
_cell.length_b   1.000
_cell.length_c   1.000
_cell.angle_alpha   90.00
_cell.angle_beta   90.00
_cell.angle_gamma   90.00
#
_symmetry.space_group_name_H-M   'P 1'
#
loop_
_entity.id
_entity.type
_entity.pdbx_description
1 polymer ?
#
loop_
_entity_poly.entity_id
_entity_poly.type
_entity_poly.pdbx_seq_one_letter_code
_entity_poly.pdbx_strand_id
1 'polypeptide(L)'
;MSDKIITPKIQIQISKSLDYTPFDIKWLPYSTKLVIAGQTDSSKGIIQIYHLTKGKLDLESEFVKENPFKCCSFGASSFASRDLALGDFEGNFQIFDLEKGMPNYEIKKAHKSIIYAIDAVGGNMNYGTPEVVTGGKDGIVKVWDLRGDKPAILLEPKGIEKNNPECWSVAYGGCFNREERNLGIGYDNGDIKIYDLRMDKLIYGENFKSGICSIEFDKKNIPLNKMLASTLDSKIYLFDLKNFEKNNNLRYEKLSDEINYTTYWGTKFIPQKRDLFISMGGDGSLNLYKYNHSDVNVTEENNKNKNNGKITLINSNMVCTQPIIGFDWHNIKLGLSCLVAFDRTVKICTMNKLNIV
;
A
#
# COMPACT_ATOMS: atom_id res chain seq x y z
N MET A 1 -20.23 -2.66 38.65
CA MET A 1 -18.93 -2.16 38.19
C MET A 1 -18.99 -2.19 36.68
N SER A 2 -19.03 -1.05 36.02
CA SER A 2 -19.03 -1.04 34.55
C SER A 2 -17.66 -1.51 34.07
N ASP A 3 -17.62 -2.68 33.43
CA ASP A 3 -16.44 -3.12 32.73
C ASP A 3 -16.01 -2.04 31.76
N LYS A 4 -14.88 -1.38 32.06
CA LYS A 4 -14.26 -0.43 31.14
C LYS A 4 -13.93 -1.22 29.88
N ILE A 5 -14.71 -1.02 28.82
CA ILE A 5 -14.39 -1.54 27.49
C ILE A 5 -13.00 -1.01 27.14
N ILE A 6 -12.03 -1.90 27.16
CA ILE A 6 -10.64 -1.58 26.88
C ILE A 6 -10.48 -1.54 25.36
N THR A 7 -10.51 -0.34 24.79
CA THR A 7 -10.32 -0.15 23.34
C THR A 7 -8.84 0.03 22.99
N PRO A 8 -8.37 -0.49 21.84
CA PRO A 8 -7.07 -0.17 21.28
C PRO A 8 -6.91 1.34 21.11
N LYS A 9 -5.70 1.85 21.39
CA LYS A 9 -5.39 3.27 21.22
C LYS A 9 -4.17 3.47 20.35
N ILE A 10 -4.27 4.42 19.44
CA ILE A 10 -3.17 4.91 18.62
C ILE A 10 -2.39 5.91 19.45
N GLN A 11 -1.08 5.72 19.61
CA GLN A 11 -0.20 6.58 20.38
C GLN A 11 1.03 6.94 19.56
N ILE A 12 1.35 8.24 19.50
CA ILE A 12 2.59 8.73 18.91
C ILE A 12 3.69 8.54 19.95
N GLN A 13 4.74 7.80 19.59
CA GLN A 13 5.91 7.57 20.43
C GLN A 13 7.04 8.54 20.11
N ILE A 14 7.22 8.82 18.81
CA ILE A 14 8.24 9.74 18.30
C ILE A 14 7.61 10.60 17.22
N SER A 15 7.94 11.89 17.22
CA SER A 15 7.65 12.83 16.14
C SER A 15 8.93 13.60 15.83
N LYS A 16 9.36 13.59 14.56
CA LYS A 16 10.57 14.27 14.10
C LYS A 16 10.25 15.06 12.85
N SER A 17 10.67 16.32 12.79
CA SER A 17 10.56 17.16 11.61
C SER A 17 11.63 16.79 10.59
N LEU A 18 11.27 16.89 9.32
CA LEU A 18 12.12 16.72 8.15
C LEU A 18 12.30 18.06 7.46
N ASP A 19 13.46 18.27 6.87
CA ASP A 19 13.81 19.46 6.08
C ASP A 19 13.47 19.36 4.58
N TYR A 20 12.72 18.31 4.23
CA TYR A 20 12.28 18.02 2.87
C TYR A 20 10.84 17.49 2.86
N THR A 21 10.24 17.38 1.67
CA THR A 21 8.90 16.81 1.51
C THR A 21 9.00 15.30 1.34
N PRO A 22 8.55 14.48 2.31
CA PRO A 22 8.50 13.02 2.15
C PRO A 22 7.35 12.65 1.21
N PHE A 23 7.46 11.52 0.51
CA PHE A 23 6.37 10.95 -0.31
C PHE A 23 6.04 9.52 0.06
N ASP A 24 7.00 8.73 0.52
CA ASP A 24 6.75 7.35 0.97
C ASP A 24 7.71 6.95 2.08
N ILE A 25 7.31 5.96 2.90
CA ILE A 25 8.07 5.42 4.02
C ILE A 25 7.87 3.92 4.11
N LYS A 26 8.97 3.18 4.37
CA LYS A 26 8.92 1.73 4.58
C LYS A 26 9.86 1.31 5.70
N TRP A 27 9.47 0.31 6.50
CA TRP A 27 10.41 -0.41 7.34
C TRP A 27 11.33 -1.28 6.49
N LEU A 28 12.63 -1.25 6.79
CA LEU A 28 13.51 -2.29 6.24
C LEU A 28 13.06 -3.65 6.76
N PRO A 29 12.89 -4.65 5.89
CA PRO A 29 12.43 -5.96 6.29
C PRO A 29 13.28 -6.57 7.43
N TYR A 30 12.62 -7.04 8.50
CA TYR A 30 13.23 -7.66 9.66
C TYR A 30 14.30 -6.80 10.37
N SER A 31 14.10 -5.50 10.42
CA SER A 31 15.04 -4.54 10.99
C SER A 31 14.29 -3.45 11.78
N THR A 32 15.01 -2.77 12.67
CA THR A 32 14.56 -1.55 13.35
C THR A 32 14.88 -0.28 12.57
N LYS A 33 15.28 -0.42 11.31
CA LYS A 33 15.54 0.69 10.40
C LYS A 33 14.33 0.96 9.52
N LEU A 34 14.17 2.21 9.13
CA LEU A 34 13.16 2.62 8.16
C LEU A 34 13.81 3.53 7.10
N VAL A 35 13.21 3.54 5.92
CA VAL A 35 13.63 4.39 4.81
C VAL A 35 12.51 5.35 4.46
N ILE A 36 12.87 6.59 4.18
CA ILE A 36 11.97 7.64 3.68
C ILE A 36 12.48 8.10 2.32
N ALA A 37 11.58 8.13 1.34
CA ALA A 37 11.85 8.67 0.02
C ALA A 37 11.06 9.96 -0.20
N GLY A 38 11.67 10.96 -0.84
CA GLY A 38 11.02 12.25 -0.99
C GLY A 38 11.74 13.21 -1.94
N GLN A 39 11.47 14.50 -1.72
CA GLN A 39 11.96 15.62 -2.51
C GLN A 39 12.49 16.72 -1.62
N THR A 40 13.71 17.20 -1.91
CA THR A 40 14.30 18.40 -1.29
C THR A 40 13.64 19.68 -1.81
N ASP A 41 13.83 20.80 -1.10
CA ASP A 41 13.35 22.11 -1.57
C ASP A 41 13.99 22.54 -2.91
N SER A 42 15.16 22.00 -3.26
CA SER A 42 15.79 22.19 -4.56
C SER A 42 15.32 21.24 -5.66
N SER A 43 14.17 20.55 -5.45
CA SER A 43 13.57 19.58 -6.39
C SER A 43 14.46 18.37 -6.72
N LYS A 44 15.37 18.01 -5.84
CA LYS A 44 16.16 16.79 -5.94
C LYS A 44 15.52 15.65 -5.17
N GLY A 45 15.81 14.41 -5.59
CA GLY A 45 15.41 13.22 -4.85
C GLY A 45 16.23 13.05 -3.58
N ILE A 46 15.59 12.57 -2.53
CA ILE A 46 16.24 12.26 -1.26
C ILE A 46 15.79 10.92 -0.75
N ILE A 47 16.74 10.12 -0.25
CA ILE A 47 16.49 8.88 0.47
C ILE A 47 17.21 9.00 1.80
N GLN A 48 16.48 8.87 2.90
CA GLN A 48 17.07 8.85 4.24
C GLN A 48 16.77 7.53 4.94
N ILE A 49 17.79 6.96 5.58
CA ILE A 49 17.67 5.77 6.40
C ILE A 49 17.78 6.19 7.86
N TYR A 50 16.77 5.83 8.64
CA TYR A 50 16.73 6.06 10.07
C TYR A 50 16.79 4.76 10.84
N HIS A 51 17.46 4.80 11.99
CA HIS A 51 17.52 3.69 12.94
C HIS A 51 16.73 4.03 14.20
N LEU A 52 15.78 3.17 14.55
CA LEU A 52 15.00 3.27 15.80
C LEU A 52 15.74 2.55 16.93
N THR A 53 16.33 3.31 17.84
CA THR A 53 17.08 2.78 18.99
C THR A 53 16.63 3.44 20.28
N LYS A 54 16.28 2.65 21.30
CA LYS A 54 15.95 3.13 22.66
C LYS A 54 14.97 4.31 22.70
N GLY A 55 13.97 4.30 21.79
CA GLY A 55 12.95 5.36 21.72
C GLY A 55 13.40 6.63 21.00
N LYS A 56 14.53 6.61 20.29
CA LYS A 56 15.02 7.69 19.43
C LYS A 56 15.07 7.24 17.98
N LEU A 57 14.90 8.18 17.07
CA LEU A 57 15.00 7.99 15.65
C LEU A 57 16.21 8.77 15.12
N ASP A 58 17.31 8.04 14.93
CA ASP A 58 18.59 8.61 14.52
C ASP A 58 18.80 8.44 13.01
N LEU A 59 19.23 9.50 12.32
CA LEU A 59 19.60 9.45 10.91
C LEU A 59 20.90 8.65 10.78
N GLU A 60 20.88 7.60 9.95
CA GLU A 60 22.04 6.74 9.71
C GLU A 60 22.71 7.06 8.38
N SER A 61 21.91 7.25 7.33
CA SER A 61 22.43 7.52 5.98
C SER A 61 21.47 8.43 5.20
N GLU A 62 22.06 9.20 4.28
CA GLU A 62 21.33 10.08 3.38
C GLU A 62 21.91 9.99 1.98
N PHE A 63 21.04 9.92 0.97
CA PHE A 63 21.42 9.91 -0.44
C PHE A 63 20.60 10.94 -1.20
N VAL A 64 21.27 11.91 -1.81
CA VAL A 64 20.64 12.90 -2.69
C VAL A 64 20.83 12.48 -4.14
N LYS A 65 19.74 12.51 -4.92
CA LYS A 65 19.68 12.10 -6.33
C LYS A 65 19.10 13.23 -7.19
N GLU A 66 19.27 13.12 -8.50
CA GLU A 66 18.84 14.15 -9.45
C GLU A 66 17.31 14.33 -9.43
N ASN A 67 16.56 13.23 -9.50
CA ASN A 67 15.09 13.26 -9.61
C ASN A 67 14.40 12.91 -8.29
N PRO A 68 13.31 13.62 -7.94
CA PRO A 68 12.53 13.33 -6.75
C PRO A 68 11.87 11.95 -6.84
N PHE A 69 11.75 11.27 -5.68
CA PHE A 69 11.09 9.97 -5.59
C PHE A 69 9.63 10.12 -5.14
N LYS A 70 8.72 9.39 -5.82
CA LYS A 70 7.29 9.41 -5.50
C LYS A 70 6.87 8.22 -4.66
N CYS A 71 7.40 7.02 -4.92
CA CYS A 71 6.98 5.79 -4.27
C CYS A 71 8.15 4.82 -4.11
N CYS A 72 8.06 3.94 -3.12
CA CYS A 72 9.03 2.90 -2.87
C CYS A 72 8.41 1.62 -2.33
N SER A 73 9.06 0.47 -2.57
CA SER A 73 8.64 -0.83 -2.05
C SER A 73 9.81 -1.77 -1.83
N PHE A 74 9.71 -2.61 -0.81
CA PHE A 74 10.55 -3.79 -0.65
C PHE A 74 9.83 -5.03 -1.15
N GLY A 75 10.58 -6.07 -1.54
CA GLY A 75 10.03 -7.36 -1.92
C GLY A 75 10.67 -8.02 -3.14
N ALA A 76 11.34 -7.25 -3.99
CA ALA A 76 12.01 -7.75 -5.18
C ALA A 76 13.42 -8.30 -4.93
N SER A 77 14.03 -8.00 -3.78
CA SER A 77 15.36 -8.49 -3.41
C SER A 77 15.31 -9.46 -2.23
N SER A 78 16.39 -10.20 -2.03
CA SER A 78 16.53 -11.12 -0.91
C SER A 78 16.56 -10.38 0.43
N PHE A 79 16.31 -11.08 1.54
CA PHE A 79 16.49 -10.52 2.88
C PHE A 79 17.95 -10.15 3.21
N ALA A 80 18.89 -10.66 2.44
CA ALA A 80 20.31 -10.33 2.63
C ALA A 80 20.63 -8.97 1.99
N SER A 81 20.16 -8.70 0.76
CA SER A 81 20.44 -7.45 0.04
C SER A 81 19.49 -6.32 0.44
N ARG A 82 18.20 -6.61 0.62
CA ARG A 82 17.18 -5.62 1.03
C ARG A 82 17.15 -4.36 0.16
N ASP A 83 17.32 -4.54 -1.16
CA ASP A 83 17.30 -3.42 -2.10
C ASP A 83 15.91 -2.81 -2.19
N LEU A 84 15.85 -1.50 -2.37
CA LEU A 84 14.64 -0.73 -2.43
C LEU A 84 14.23 -0.47 -3.88
N ALA A 85 13.03 -0.89 -4.26
CA ALA A 85 12.41 -0.50 -5.52
C ALA A 85 11.89 0.94 -5.41
N LEU A 86 12.21 1.81 -6.37
CA LEU A 86 11.89 3.23 -6.38
C LEU A 86 11.29 3.65 -7.71
N GLY A 87 10.25 4.46 -7.65
CA GLY A 87 9.69 5.20 -8.79
C GLY A 87 9.81 6.69 -8.59
N ASP A 88 10.24 7.40 -9.64
CA ASP A 88 10.49 8.84 -9.59
C ASP A 88 9.45 9.68 -10.37
N PHE A 89 9.56 11.00 -10.25
CA PHE A 89 8.68 11.96 -10.92
C PHE A 89 8.93 12.08 -12.41
N GLU A 90 10.10 11.61 -12.89
CA GLU A 90 10.46 11.62 -14.30
C GLU A 90 10.13 10.31 -15.03
N GLY A 91 9.52 9.34 -14.31
CA GLY A 91 9.14 8.04 -14.83
C GLY A 91 10.28 7.04 -14.87
N ASN A 92 11.36 7.25 -14.13
CA ASN A 92 12.40 6.25 -14.00
C ASN A 92 12.07 5.25 -12.89
N PHE A 93 12.41 4.01 -13.12
CA PHE A 93 12.30 2.90 -12.18
C PHE A 93 13.69 2.38 -11.84
N GLN A 94 13.98 2.16 -10.56
CA GLN A 94 15.26 1.64 -10.12
C GLN A 94 15.15 0.72 -8.91
N ILE A 95 16.08 -0.25 -8.80
CA ILE A 95 16.35 -1.04 -7.60
C ILE A 95 17.62 -0.48 -6.98
N PHE A 96 17.48 0.10 -5.80
CA PHE A 96 18.51 0.85 -5.13
C PHE A 96 19.13 0.03 -3.99
N ASP A 97 20.45 -0.13 -4.05
CA ASP A 97 21.25 -0.74 -3.00
C ASP A 97 21.48 0.30 -1.89
N LEU A 98 20.86 0.07 -0.75
CA LEU A 98 20.92 0.98 0.40
C LEU A 98 22.28 1.00 1.10
N GLU A 99 23.10 -0.04 0.92
CA GLU A 99 24.45 -0.10 1.49
C GLU A 99 25.46 0.64 0.61
N LYS A 100 25.38 0.45 -0.72
CA LYS A 100 26.27 1.11 -1.67
C LYS A 100 25.84 2.54 -2.01
N GLY A 101 24.58 2.90 -1.77
CA GLY A 101 24.03 4.20 -2.10
C GLY A 101 23.87 4.45 -3.61
N MET A 102 23.69 3.39 -4.38
CA MET A 102 23.55 3.46 -5.84
C MET A 102 22.57 2.40 -6.37
N PRO A 103 21.95 2.61 -7.54
CA PRO A 103 21.09 1.60 -8.14
C PRO A 103 21.90 0.39 -8.64
N ASN A 104 21.42 -0.82 -8.33
CA ASN A 104 21.89 -2.07 -8.94
C ASN A 104 21.20 -2.33 -10.28
N TYR A 105 20.02 -1.73 -10.49
CA TYR A 105 19.20 -1.86 -11.69
C TYR A 105 18.44 -0.56 -11.91
N GLU A 106 18.42 -0.05 -13.15
CA GLU A 106 17.74 1.19 -13.50
C GLU A 106 17.17 1.12 -14.91
N ILE A 107 15.92 1.53 -15.06
CA ILE A 107 15.26 1.77 -16.36
C ILE A 107 14.86 3.24 -16.43
N LYS A 108 15.57 4.00 -17.24
CA LYS A 108 15.23 5.40 -17.53
C LYS A 108 14.02 5.46 -18.43
N LYS A 109 13.11 6.39 -18.10
CA LYS A 109 11.84 6.57 -18.84
C LYS A 109 11.04 5.26 -18.95
N ALA A 110 11.04 4.48 -17.86
CA ALA A 110 10.17 3.31 -17.70
C ALA A 110 8.70 3.68 -17.95
N HIS A 111 8.30 4.88 -17.55
CA HIS A 111 7.01 5.51 -17.87
C HIS A 111 7.24 6.88 -18.55
N LYS A 112 6.22 7.40 -19.24
CA LYS A 112 6.28 8.70 -19.91
C LYS A 112 6.32 9.89 -18.94
N SER A 113 5.91 9.67 -17.70
CA SER A 113 5.80 10.66 -16.64
C SER A 113 5.88 9.96 -15.27
N ILE A 114 5.46 10.60 -14.20
CA ILE A 114 5.50 10.16 -12.81
C ILE A 114 5.08 8.69 -12.65
N ILE A 115 5.85 7.92 -11.90
CA ILE A 115 5.43 6.62 -11.37
C ILE A 115 4.71 6.89 -10.04
N TYR A 116 3.40 6.70 -10.02
CA TYR A 116 2.59 6.97 -8.82
C TYR A 116 2.64 5.85 -7.79
N ALA A 117 2.69 4.61 -8.27
CA ALA A 117 2.62 3.44 -7.43
C ALA A 117 3.63 2.37 -7.85
N ILE A 118 4.16 1.68 -6.86
CA ILE A 118 5.10 0.58 -7.04
C ILE A 118 4.84 -0.50 -6.00
N ASP A 119 4.93 -1.75 -6.40
CA ASP A 119 4.92 -2.88 -5.50
C ASP A 119 5.86 -3.99 -5.99
N ALA A 120 6.30 -4.87 -5.07
CA ALA A 120 7.33 -5.84 -5.37
C ALA A 120 7.09 -7.18 -4.66
N VAL A 121 7.53 -8.28 -5.28
CA VAL A 121 7.33 -9.64 -4.81
C VAL A 121 8.45 -10.58 -5.30
N GLY A 122 8.57 -11.76 -4.71
CA GLY A 122 9.43 -12.86 -5.17
C GLY A 122 10.79 -12.95 -4.50
N GLY A 123 11.47 -11.83 -4.25
CA GLY A 123 12.83 -11.84 -3.68
C GLY A 123 12.91 -12.34 -2.24
N ASN A 124 11.98 -11.89 -1.39
CA ASN A 124 12.00 -12.16 0.05
C ASN A 124 11.47 -13.53 0.46
N MET A 125 10.68 -14.19 -0.39
CA MET A 125 9.86 -15.34 0.00
C MET A 125 10.23 -16.62 -0.73
N ASN A 126 11.22 -16.61 -1.61
CA ASN A 126 11.58 -17.74 -2.49
C ASN A 126 10.40 -18.26 -3.37
N TYR A 127 9.35 -17.49 -3.53
CA TYR A 127 8.20 -17.82 -4.36
C TYR A 127 8.30 -17.16 -5.74
N GLY A 128 8.97 -17.81 -6.65
CA GLY A 128 9.14 -17.35 -8.03
C GLY A 128 10.28 -16.35 -8.21
N THR A 129 10.32 -15.74 -9.40
CA THR A 129 11.28 -14.71 -9.75
C THR A 129 10.96 -13.40 -9.04
N PRO A 130 11.97 -12.59 -8.69
CA PRO A 130 11.76 -11.22 -8.26
C PRO A 130 11.06 -10.41 -9.36
N GLU A 131 9.92 -9.84 -9.01
CA GLU A 131 9.11 -9.03 -9.92
C GLU A 131 8.74 -7.71 -9.24
N VAL A 132 8.64 -6.66 -10.04
CA VAL A 132 8.16 -5.34 -9.64
C VAL A 132 7.03 -4.92 -10.56
N VAL A 133 5.98 -4.35 -9.99
CA VAL A 133 4.92 -3.67 -10.74
C VAL A 133 5.02 -2.17 -10.53
N THR A 134 4.84 -1.42 -11.61
CA THR A 134 4.78 0.05 -11.59
C THR A 134 3.51 0.53 -12.27
N GLY A 135 2.85 1.53 -11.67
CA GLY A 135 1.72 2.25 -12.24
C GLY A 135 2.07 3.72 -12.42
N GLY A 136 1.85 4.25 -13.62
CA GLY A 136 2.27 5.61 -13.97
C GLY A 136 1.11 6.56 -14.29
N LYS A 137 1.47 7.84 -14.37
CA LYS A 137 0.58 8.92 -14.84
C LYS A 137 0.13 8.71 -16.29
N ASP A 138 0.88 7.94 -17.08
CA ASP A 138 0.51 7.57 -18.45
C ASP A 138 -0.62 6.52 -18.51
N GLY A 139 -1.12 6.08 -17.35
CA GLY A 139 -2.17 5.08 -17.20
C GLY A 139 -1.71 3.65 -17.41
N ILE A 140 -0.46 3.45 -17.79
CA ILE A 140 0.08 2.13 -18.09
C ILE A 140 0.54 1.47 -16.80
N VAL A 141 0.26 0.16 -16.68
CA VAL A 141 0.83 -0.68 -15.64
C VAL A 141 1.83 -1.63 -16.26
N LYS A 142 3.02 -1.68 -15.69
CA LYS A 142 4.14 -2.50 -16.19
C LYS A 142 4.64 -3.46 -15.12
N VAL A 143 4.80 -4.72 -15.49
CA VAL A 143 5.42 -5.75 -14.65
C VAL A 143 6.83 -6.00 -15.16
N TRP A 144 7.81 -5.89 -14.27
CA TRP A 144 9.23 -6.00 -14.57
C TRP A 144 9.80 -7.28 -13.97
N ASP A 145 10.44 -8.09 -14.83
CA ASP A 145 11.36 -9.13 -14.40
C ASP A 145 12.77 -8.50 -14.36
N LEU A 146 13.39 -8.49 -13.18
CA LEU A 146 14.67 -7.82 -12.96
C LEU A 146 15.86 -8.46 -13.69
N ARG A 147 15.64 -9.53 -14.44
CA ARG A 147 16.64 -10.16 -15.30
C ARG A 147 16.74 -9.53 -16.69
N GLY A 148 15.74 -8.75 -17.08
CA GLY A 148 15.63 -8.08 -18.36
C GLY A 148 15.51 -6.57 -18.23
N ASP A 149 15.56 -5.87 -19.34
CA ASP A 149 15.45 -4.40 -19.46
C ASP A 149 14.11 -3.93 -20.03
N LYS A 150 13.21 -4.87 -20.36
CA LYS A 150 11.87 -4.61 -20.89
C LYS A 150 10.81 -5.13 -19.92
N PRO A 151 9.63 -4.49 -19.87
CA PRO A 151 8.54 -5.04 -19.08
C PRO A 151 8.13 -6.42 -19.59
N ALA A 152 7.97 -7.37 -18.66
CA ALA A 152 7.49 -8.71 -18.97
C ALA A 152 6.01 -8.68 -19.36
N ILE A 153 5.22 -7.79 -18.72
CA ILE A 153 3.80 -7.57 -19.02
C ILE A 153 3.54 -6.07 -19.08
N LEU A 154 2.71 -5.67 -20.03
CA LEU A 154 2.27 -4.30 -20.23
C LEU A 154 0.74 -4.29 -20.29
N LEU A 155 0.11 -3.62 -19.31
CA LEU A 155 -1.33 -3.47 -19.24
C LEU A 155 -1.69 -2.03 -19.55
N GLU A 156 -2.32 -1.83 -20.70
CA GLU A 156 -2.82 -0.53 -21.12
C GLU A 156 -4.31 -0.38 -20.76
N PRO A 157 -4.74 0.77 -20.27
CA PRO A 157 -6.16 1.02 -20.10
C PRO A 157 -6.84 0.98 -21.47
N LYS A 158 -7.90 0.19 -21.60
CA LYS A 158 -8.73 0.19 -22.81
C LYS A 158 -9.55 1.48 -22.83
N GLY A 159 -9.06 2.50 -23.49
CA GLY A 159 -9.73 3.77 -23.66
C GLY A 159 -9.59 4.28 -25.09
N ILE A 160 -10.65 4.86 -25.64
CA ILE A 160 -10.74 5.31 -27.04
C ILE A 160 -10.24 6.76 -27.20
N GLU A 161 -9.82 7.45 -26.14
CA GLU A 161 -9.56 8.88 -26.16
C GLU A 161 -8.18 9.29 -25.64
N LYS A 162 -7.77 10.50 -26.06
CA LYS A 162 -6.45 11.10 -25.83
C LYS A 162 -5.95 11.20 -24.39
N ASN A 163 -6.78 10.89 -23.38
CA ASN A 163 -6.43 10.93 -21.98
C ASN A 163 -6.72 9.56 -21.33
N ASN A 164 -5.72 8.72 -21.25
CA ASN A 164 -5.81 7.51 -20.42
C ASN A 164 -5.98 7.89 -18.93
N PRO A 165 -6.81 7.15 -18.17
CA PRO A 165 -6.90 7.36 -16.73
C PRO A 165 -5.53 7.07 -16.08
N GLU A 166 -5.15 7.90 -15.11
CA GLU A 166 -3.87 7.73 -14.38
C GLU A 166 -3.95 6.52 -13.46
N CYS A 167 -2.91 5.69 -13.44
CA CYS A 167 -2.82 4.58 -12.51
C CYS A 167 -2.27 5.07 -11.16
N TRP A 168 -3.13 5.19 -10.15
CA TRP A 168 -2.77 5.72 -8.85
C TRP A 168 -2.34 4.66 -7.84
N SER A 169 -2.78 3.42 -8.00
CA SER A 169 -2.42 2.36 -7.07
C SER A 169 -2.26 1.01 -7.75
N VAL A 170 -1.26 0.27 -7.27
CA VAL A 170 -1.00 -1.13 -7.66
C VAL A 170 -0.65 -1.96 -6.43
N ALA A 171 -1.06 -3.22 -6.40
CA ALA A 171 -0.70 -4.14 -5.34
C ALA A 171 -0.67 -5.58 -5.84
N TYR A 172 0.35 -6.34 -5.44
CA TYR A 172 0.38 -7.79 -5.63
C TYR A 172 -0.47 -8.52 -4.59
N GLY A 173 -1.19 -9.57 -5.03
CA GLY A 173 -1.90 -10.52 -4.20
C GLY A 173 -1.79 -11.94 -4.73
N GLY A 174 -2.13 -12.95 -3.92
CA GLY A 174 -2.10 -14.35 -4.36
C GLY A 174 -0.72 -14.87 -4.76
N CYS A 175 0.37 -14.31 -4.22
CA CYS A 175 1.74 -14.67 -4.59
C CYS A 175 2.33 -15.70 -3.63
N PHE A 176 1.66 -16.84 -3.42
CA PHE A 176 2.04 -17.83 -2.41
C PHE A 176 2.82 -19.03 -2.99
N ASN A 177 2.90 -19.11 -4.30
CA ASN A 177 3.68 -20.12 -5.03
C ASN A 177 4.39 -19.49 -6.24
N ARG A 178 5.01 -20.33 -7.10
CA ARG A 178 5.71 -19.86 -8.29
C ARG A 178 4.79 -19.53 -9.46
N GLU A 179 3.57 -19.99 -9.43
CA GLU A 179 2.65 -19.97 -10.56
C GLU A 179 1.62 -18.84 -10.42
N GLU A 180 1.10 -18.62 -9.22
CA GLU A 180 0.03 -17.63 -9.02
C GLU A 180 0.56 -16.24 -8.73
N ARG A 181 0.05 -15.27 -9.46
CA ARG A 181 0.32 -13.85 -9.34
C ARG A 181 -0.93 -13.08 -9.72
N ASN A 182 -1.50 -12.40 -8.75
CA ASN A 182 -2.62 -11.51 -8.99
C ASN A 182 -2.20 -10.07 -8.74
N LEU A 183 -2.77 -9.16 -9.52
CA LEU A 183 -2.48 -7.75 -9.46
C LEU A 183 -3.78 -6.95 -9.29
N GLY A 184 -3.88 -6.17 -8.22
CA GLY A 184 -4.90 -5.14 -8.05
C GLY A 184 -4.41 -3.83 -8.65
N ILE A 185 -5.26 -3.14 -9.41
CA ILE A 185 -4.96 -1.89 -10.11
C ILE A 185 -6.09 -0.90 -9.84
N GLY A 186 -5.75 0.32 -9.43
CA GLY A 186 -6.70 1.41 -9.20
C GLY A 186 -6.34 2.66 -9.99
N TYR A 187 -7.37 3.26 -10.57
CA TYR A 187 -7.25 4.42 -11.44
C TYR A 187 -7.95 5.66 -10.85
N ASP A 188 -7.55 6.83 -11.33
CA ASP A 188 -8.11 8.13 -10.95
C ASP A 188 -9.58 8.31 -11.36
N ASN A 189 -10.01 7.63 -12.42
CA ASN A 189 -11.40 7.63 -12.91
C ASN A 189 -12.34 6.71 -12.10
N GLY A 190 -11.82 6.00 -11.10
CA GLY A 190 -12.57 5.08 -10.25
C GLY A 190 -12.59 3.62 -10.72
N ASP A 191 -11.86 3.26 -11.76
CA ASP A 191 -11.73 1.87 -12.17
C ASP A 191 -10.88 1.10 -11.18
N ILE A 192 -11.41 -0.03 -10.69
CA ILE A 192 -10.66 -1.08 -10.01
C ILE A 192 -10.60 -2.30 -10.92
N LYS A 193 -9.40 -2.86 -11.06
CA LYS A 193 -9.17 -4.07 -11.84
C LYS A 193 -8.37 -5.09 -11.03
N ILE A 194 -8.73 -6.37 -11.15
CA ILE A 194 -7.91 -7.47 -10.66
C ILE A 194 -7.51 -8.31 -11.86
N TYR A 195 -6.22 -8.51 -12.03
CA TYR A 195 -5.61 -9.19 -13.15
C TYR A 195 -4.86 -10.44 -12.69
N ASP A 196 -5.10 -11.57 -13.35
CA ASP A 196 -4.31 -12.79 -13.17
C ASP A 196 -3.16 -12.77 -14.17
N LEU A 197 -1.93 -12.58 -13.68
CA LEU A 197 -0.74 -12.46 -14.50
C LEU A 197 -0.34 -13.80 -15.15
N ARG A 198 -0.68 -14.92 -14.51
CA ARG A 198 -0.39 -16.24 -15.04
C ARG A 198 -1.26 -16.56 -16.25
N MET A 199 -2.55 -16.23 -16.15
CA MET A 199 -3.51 -16.48 -17.23
C MET A 199 -3.57 -15.34 -18.26
N ASP A 200 -2.82 -14.26 -18.01
CA ASP A 200 -2.87 -13.02 -18.80
C ASP A 200 -4.32 -12.51 -18.98
N LYS A 201 -5.08 -12.50 -17.88
CA LYS A 201 -6.51 -12.27 -17.93
C LYS A 201 -6.99 -11.27 -16.86
N LEU A 202 -7.85 -10.32 -17.28
CA LEU A 202 -8.66 -9.52 -16.37
C LEU A 202 -9.72 -10.44 -15.74
N ILE A 203 -9.65 -10.64 -14.42
CA ILE A 203 -10.59 -11.48 -13.67
C ILE A 203 -11.72 -10.68 -13.01
N TYR A 204 -11.49 -9.38 -12.75
CA TYR A 204 -12.48 -8.47 -12.22
C TYR A 204 -12.23 -7.04 -12.69
N GLY A 205 -13.32 -6.30 -12.94
CA GLY A 205 -13.29 -4.87 -13.24
C GLY A 205 -14.60 -4.20 -12.90
N GLU A 206 -14.55 -3.11 -12.13
CA GLU A 206 -15.70 -2.29 -11.75
C GLU A 206 -15.29 -0.82 -11.63
N ASN A 207 -16.21 0.10 -11.90
CA ASN A 207 -15.99 1.54 -11.76
C ASN A 207 -16.78 2.10 -10.57
N PHE A 208 -16.08 2.67 -9.60
CA PHE A 208 -16.63 3.24 -8.37
C PHE A 208 -16.91 4.74 -8.45
N LYS A 209 -16.72 5.36 -9.63
CA LYS A 209 -16.99 6.78 -9.93
C LYS A 209 -16.20 7.78 -9.07
N SER A 210 -15.16 7.33 -8.39
CA SER A 210 -14.28 8.16 -7.56
C SER A 210 -12.89 7.58 -7.59
N GLY A 211 -11.86 8.42 -7.74
CA GLY A 211 -10.47 7.98 -7.88
C GLY A 211 -10.03 7.03 -6.77
N ILE A 212 -9.34 5.96 -7.15
CA ILE A 212 -8.87 4.90 -6.25
C ILE A 212 -7.49 5.27 -5.72
N CYS A 213 -7.44 5.78 -4.49
CA CYS A 213 -6.22 6.27 -3.87
C CYS A 213 -5.25 5.14 -3.48
N SER A 214 -5.78 4.02 -3.01
CA SER A 214 -4.95 2.86 -2.66
C SER A 214 -5.67 1.55 -2.83
N ILE A 215 -4.89 0.50 -3.12
CA ILE A 215 -5.31 -0.90 -3.09
C ILE A 215 -4.29 -1.67 -2.25
N GLU A 216 -4.79 -2.61 -1.42
CA GLU A 216 -3.95 -3.52 -0.66
C GLU A 216 -4.64 -4.87 -0.43
N PHE A 217 -3.89 -5.95 -0.63
CA PHE A 217 -4.31 -7.28 -0.21
C PHE A 217 -3.89 -7.55 1.24
N ASP A 218 -4.66 -8.35 1.96
CA ASP A 218 -4.40 -8.65 3.37
C ASP A 218 -3.08 -9.41 3.62
N LYS A 219 -2.66 -10.22 2.65
CA LYS A 219 -1.34 -10.85 2.58
C LYS A 219 -0.99 -11.22 1.14
N LYS A 220 0.26 -10.99 0.76
CA LYS A 220 0.75 -11.36 -0.58
C LYS A 220 0.99 -12.87 -0.73
N ASN A 221 1.43 -13.53 0.33
CA ASN A 221 1.89 -14.92 0.35
C ASN A 221 0.83 -15.94 0.75
N ILE A 222 -0.41 -15.68 0.46
CA ILE A 222 -1.54 -16.59 0.63
C ILE A 222 -2.43 -16.53 -0.62
N PRO A 223 -3.32 -17.51 -0.85
CA PRO A 223 -4.39 -17.38 -1.83
C PRO A 223 -5.19 -16.09 -1.59
N LEU A 224 -5.79 -15.55 -2.65
CA LEU A 224 -6.62 -14.34 -2.54
C LEU A 224 -7.67 -14.52 -1.43
N ASN A 225 -7.70 -13.58 -0.50
CA ASN A 225 -8.60 -13.64 0.65
C ASN A 225 -9.37 -12.33 0.84
N LYS A 226 -8.69 -11.22 1.06
CA LYS A 226 -9.31 -9.90 1.20
C LYS A 226 -8.49 -8.84 0.47
N MET A 227 -9.18 -7.80 0.00
CA MET A 227 -8.56 -6.61 -0.58
C MET A 227 -9.27 -5.37 -0.02
N LEU A 228 -8.49 -4.35 0.30
CA LEU A 228 -8.98 -3.00 0.62
C LEU A 228 -8.78 -2.10 -0.58
N ALA A 229 -9.72 -1.17 -0.78
CA ALA A 229 -9.53 -0.02 -1.64
C ALA A 229 -10.06 1.23 -0.93
N SER A 230 -9.34 2.34 -1.03
CA SER A 230 -9.78 3.65 -0.57
C SER A 230 -9.98 4.61 -1.74
N THR A 231 -10.89 5.56 -1.57
CA THR A 231 -11.28 6.49 -2.63
C THR A 231 -11.16 7.95 -2.18
N LEU A 232 -11.13 8.84 -3.19
CA LEU A 232 -11.10 10.28 -2.96
C LEU A 232 -12.32 10.79 -2.19
N ASP A 233 -13.49 10.18 -2.39
CA ASP A 233 -14.77 10.59 -1.81
C ASP A 233 -15.05 9.93 -0.44
N SER A 234 -14.01 9.71 0.36
CA SER A 234 -14.13 9.26 1.76
C SER A 234 -14.73 7.87 1.94
N LYS A 235 -14.52 6.97 0.98
CA LYS A 235 -15.05 5.61 1.04
C LYS A 235 -13.92 4.59 1.16
N ILE A 236 -14.20 3.51 1.89
CA ILE A 236 -13.35 2.34 1.98
C ILE A 236 -14.19 1.14 1.55
N TYR A 237 -13.64 0.35 0.65
CA TYR A 237 -14.22 -0.90 0.18
C TYR A 237 -13.36 -2.06 0.66
N LEU A 238 -13.99 -3.03 1.32
CA LEU A 238 -13.36 -4.28 1.70
C LEU A 238 -13.99 -5.41 0.88
N PHE A 239 -13.18 -6.01 0.03
CA PHE A 239 -13.59 -7.10 -0.85
C PHE A 239 -13.28 -8.45 -0.22
N ASP A 240 -14.25 -9.38 -0.27
CA ASP A 240 -14.06 -10.80 0.07
C ASP A 240 -13.73 -11.58 -1.21
N LEU A 241 -12.51 -12.08 -1.30
CA LEU A 241 -11.98 -12.76 -2.47
C LEU A 241 -11.94 -14.28 -2.33
N LYS A 242 -12.31 -14.84 -1.17
CA LYS A 242 -12.19 -16.29 -0.88
C LYS A 242 -12.89 -17.22 -1.87
N ASN A 243 -14.03 -16.79 -2.38
CA ASN A 243 -14.87 -17.60 -3.28
C ASN A 243 -15.07 -16.94 -4.64
N PHE A 244 -14.24 -15.96 -4.95
CA PHE A 244 -14.38 -15.18 -6.17
C PHE A 244 -14.32 -16.04 -7.45
N GLU A 245 -13.37 -16.96 -7.53
CA GLU A 245 -13.20 -17.84 -8.70
C GLU A 245 -14.39 -18.78 -8.97
N LYS A 246 -15.16 -19.12 -7.92
CA LYS A 246 -16.30 -20.05 -8.04
C LYS A 246 -17.59 -19.40 -8.53
N ASN A 247 -17.80 -18.12 -8.23
CA ASN A 247 -19.12 -17.49 -8.36
C ASN A 247 -19.17 -16.28 -9.30
N ASN A 248 -18.06 -15.81 -9.85
CA ASN A 248 -17.93 -14.58 -10.67
C ASN A 248 -18.59 -13.32 -10.09
N ASN A 249 -19.03 -13.36 -8.83
CA ASN A 249 -19.62 -12.24 -8.10
C ASN A 249 -18.71 -11.85 -6.94
N LEU A 250 -17.99 -10.77 -7.12
CA LEU A 250 -17.18 -10.18 -6.05
C LEU A 250 -18.11 -9.48 -5.05
N ARG A 251 -17.96 -9.82 -3.77
CA ARG A 251 -18.68 -9.18 -2.68
C ARG A 251 -17.76 -8.19 -1.99
N TYR A 252 -18.30 -7.04 -1.64
CA TYR A 252 -17.56 -6.06 -0.84
C TYR A 252 -18.46 -5.37 0.18
N GLU A 253 -17.85 -4.97 1.29
CA GLU A 253 -18.44 -4.08 2.28
C GLU A 253 -17.94 -2.67 2.03
N LYS A 254 -18.85 -1.70 2.11
CA LYS A 254 -18.56 -0.29 1.94
C LYS A 254 -18.67 0.44 3.26
N LEU A 255 -17.64 1.16 3.64
CA LEU A 255 -17.69 2.19 4.67
C LEU A 255 -17.66 3.56 3.99
N SER A 256 -18.62 4.42 4.31
CA SER A 256 -18.62 5.83 3.91
C SER A 256 -18.49 6.70 5.16
N ASP A 257 -17.58 7.64 5.14
CA ASP A 257 -17.52 8.69 6.16
C ASP A 257 -18.35 9.88 5.67
N GLU A 258 -19.61 9.88 6.07
CA GLU A 258 -20.58 10.94 5.70
C GLU A 258 -20.45 12.18 6.61
N ILE A 259 -19.63 12.12 7.66
CA ILE A 259 -19.49 13.20 8.65
C ILE A 259 -18.31 14.11 8.30
N ASN A 260 -17.15 13.54 8.01
CA ASN A 260 -15.91 14.31 7.87
C ASN A 260 -15.52 14.58 6.42
N TYR A 261 -16.06 13.84 5.44
CA TYR A 261 -15.76 13.95 4.02
C TYR A 261 -14.25 14.01 3.69
N THR A 262 -13.44 13.34 4.51
CA THR A 262 -11.99 13.37 4.40
C THR A 262 -11.52 12.32 3.41
N THR A 263 -10.76 12.71 2.39
CA THR A 263 -10.10 11.75 1.48
C THR A 263 -9.26 10.75 2.26
N TYR A 264 -9.42 9.47 1.94
CA TYR A 264 -8.54 8.42 2.46
C TYR A 264 -7.44 8.11 1.44
N TRP A 265 -6.26 8.69 1.66
CA TRP A 265 -5.10 8.50 0.78
C TRP A 265 -4.55 7.08 0.77
N GLY A 266 -4.82 6.32 1.81
CA GLY A 266 -4.42 4.92 1.85
C GLY A 266 -5.10 4.13 2.95
N THR A 267 -5.07 2.81 2.78
CA THR A 267 -5.50 1.82 3.76
C THR A 267 -4.44 0.74 3.90
N LYS A 268 -4.26 0.21 5.12
CA LYS A 268 -3.28 -0.84 5.41
C LYS A 268 -3.82 -1.86 6.39
N PHE A 269 -3.80 -3.14 6.01
CA PHE A 269 -4.07 -4.22 6.95
C PHE A 269 -2.96 -4.33 7.99
N ILE A 270 -3.33 -4.73 9.23
CA ILE A 270 -2.33 -5.11 10.23
C ILE A 270 -1.79 -6.50 9.88
N PRO A 271 -0.49 -6.66 9.56
CA PRO A 271 0.03 -7.93 9.03
C PRO A 271 -0.21 -9.13 9.94
N GLN A 272 -0.24 -8.91 11.27
CA GLN A 272 -0.46 -9.95 12.28
C GLN A 272 -1.95 -10.18 12.61
N LYS A 273 -2.84 -9.26 12.22
CA LYS A 273 -4.27 -9.26 12.54
C LYS A 273 -5.11 -8.83 11.32
N ARG A 274 -5.33 -9.73 10.38
CA ARG A 274 -5.95 -9.48 9.07
C ARG A 274 -7.42 -9.02 9.08
N ASP A 275 -8.06 -8.96 10.24
CA ASP A 275 -9.39 -8.38 10.39
C ASP A 275 -9.33 -6.93 10.89
N LEU A 276 -8.13 -6.46 11.20
CA LEU A 276 -7.86 -5.09 11.58
C LEU A 276 -7.11 -4.37 10.47
N PHE A 277 -7.51 -3.12 10.21
CA PHE A 277 -6.85 -2.26 9.23
C PHE A 277 -6.95 -0.80 9.63
N ILE A 278 -6.13 0.03 9.00
CA ILE A 278 -6.15 1.49 9.20
C ILE A 278 -6.50 2.21 7.91
N SER A 279 -6.97 3.46 8.06
CA SER A 279 -7.00 4.45 6.97
C SER A 279 -6.15 5.67 7.32
N MET A 280 -5.57 6.26 6.29
CA MET A 280 -4.77 7.47 6.33
C MET A 280 -5.62 8.64 5.81
N GLY A 281 -5.97 9.56 6.71
CA GLY A 281 -6.84 10.70 6.39
C GLY A 281 -6.07 11.86 5.75
N GLY A 282 -6.75 12.57 4.85
CA GLY A 282 -6.30 13.82 4.27
C GLY A 282 -6.31 15.00 5.27
N ASP A 283 -6.98 14.82 6.40
CA ASP A 283 -6.97 15.75 7.53
C ASP A 283 -5.82 15.47 8.51
N GLY A 284 -5.03 14.43 8.30
CA GLY A 284 -3.99 13.97 9.22
C GLY A 284 -4.48 12.97 10.26
N SER A 285 -5.70 12.48 10.15
CA SER A 285 -6.22 11.42 11.02
C SER A 285 -5.69 10.05 10.65
N LEU A 286 -5.48 9.21 11.65
CA LEU A 286 -5.21 7.79 11.51
C LEU A 286 -6.35 7.03 12.19
N ASN A 287 -7.09 6.25 11.43
CA ASN A 287 -8.28 5.56 11.91
C ASN A 287 -8.05 4.05 11.92
N LEU A 288 -8.42 3.38 13.01
CA LEU A 288 -8.32 1.93 13.17
C LEU A 288 -9.72 1.32 13.07
N TYR A 289 -9.86 0.33 12.20
CA TYR A 289 -11.12 -0.40 11.96
C TYR A 289 -10.95 -1.89 12.22
N LYS A 290 -12.09 -2.52 12.52
CA LYS A 290 -12.25 -3.98 12.56
C LYS A 290 -13.30 -4.41 11.55
N TYR A 291 -12.98 -5.47 10.83
CA TYR A 291 -13.95 -6.21 10.05
C TYR A 291 -14.52 -7.37 10.89
N ASN A 292 -15.80 -7.34 11.14
CA ASN A 292 -16.52 -8.40 11.82
C ASN A 292 -17.19 -9.28 10.77
N HIS A 293 -16.80 -10.53 10.69
CA HIS A 293 -17.45 -11.52 9.82
C HIS A 293 -18.89 -11.76 10.28
N SER A 294 -19.80 -12.01 9.35
CA SER A 294 -21.13 -12.49 9.73
C SER A 294 -21.06 -13.94 10.19
N ASP A 295 -21.58 -14.24 11.38
CA ASP A 295 -21.61 -15.59 11.97
C ASP A 295 -22.62 -16.56 11.32
N VAL A 296 -23.14 -16.23 10.14
CA VAL A 296 -24.23 -17.02 9.54
C VAL A 296 -23.68 -18.06 8.59
N ASN A 297 -23.58 -19.30 9.09
CA ASN A 297 -23.67 -20.51 8.27
C ASN A 297 -25.09 -20.60 7.68
N VAL A 298 -25.34 -20.00 6.54
CA VAL A 298 -26.64 -20.12 5.87
C VAL A 298 -26.48 -21.07 4.69
N THR A 299 -27.14 -22.21 4.81
CA THR A 299 -27.51 -23.13 3.73
C THR A 299 -28.02 -22.32 2.53
N GLU A 300 -27.47 -22.66 1.37
CA GLU A 300 -27.82 -22.12 0.08
C GLU A 300 -29.31 -22.33 -0.18
N GLU A 301 -30.13 -21.30 -0.11
CA GLU A 301 -31.31 -21.06 -0.94
C GLU A 301 -32.05 -19.81 -0.47
N ASN A 302 -32.20 -18.84 -1.39
CA ASN A 302 -33.08 -17.67 -1.29
C ASN A 302 -32.71 -16.58 -0.26
N ASN A 303 -31.68 -15.73 -0.55
CA ASN A 303 -31.82 -14.31 -0.21
C ASN A 303 -30.71 -13.45 -0.83
N LYS A 304 -31.09 -12.48 -1.69
CA LYS A 304 -30.22 -11.48 -2.31
C LYS A 304 -29.69 -10.40 -1.35
N ASN A 305 -30.02 -10.48 -0.04
CA ASN A 305 -29.62 -9.51 0.99
C ASN A 305 -28.99 -10.24 2.19
N LYS A 306 -27.85 -10.93 2.01
CA LYS A 306 -27.11 -11.49 3.15
C LYS A 306 -26.06 -10.50 3.61
N ASN A 307 -26.08 -10.17 4.90
CA ASN A 307 -25.08 -9.38 5.60
C ASN A 307 -23.70 -10.01 5.41
N ASN A 308 -22.83 -9.35 4.67
CA ASN A 308 -21.49 -9.85 4.34
C ASN A 308 -20.46 -9.61 5.46
N GLY A 309 -20.86 -9.06 6.57
CA GLY A 309 -20.00 -8.60 7.65
C GLY A 309 -20.18 -7.10 7.88
N LYS A 310 -19.40 -6.54 8.78
CA LYS A 310 -19.48 -5.12 9.13
C LYS A 310 -18.11 -4.53 9.43
N ILE A 311 -17.81 -3.39 8.84
CA ILE A 311 -16.66 -2.57 9.20
C ILE A 311 -17.04 -1.67 10.37
N THR A 312 -16.27 -1.71 11.45
CA THR A 312 -16.49 -0.92 12.67
C THR A 312 -15.26 -0.08 12.97
N LEU A 313 -15.42 1.22 13.17
CA LEU A 313 -14.38 2.10 13.67
C LEU A 313 -14.11 1.78 15.15
N ILE A 314 -12.85 1.48 15.49
CA ILE A 314 -12.41 1.20 16.86
C ILE A 314 -11.81 2.43 17.52
N ASN A 315 -10.94 3.12 16.80
CA ASN A 315 -10.24 4.28 17.31
C ASN A 315 -9.89 5.24 16.17
N SER A 316 -9.95 6.52 16.44
CA SER A 316 -9.51 7.60 15.54
C SER A 316 -8.63 8.55 16.33
N ASN A 317 -7.53 8.99 15.74
CA ASN A 317 -6.63 9.97 16.33
C ASN A 317 -6.03 10.89 15.27
N MET A 318 -6.07 12.21 15.54
CA MET A 318 -5.34 13.18 14.75
C MET A 318 -3.86 13.05 15.09
N VAL A 319 -3.08 12.51 14.17
CA VAL A 319 -1.65 12.28 14.38
C VAL A 319 -0.78 13.30 13.65
N CYS A 320 -1.29 13.92 12.59
CA CYS A 320 -0.62 14.93 11.79
C CYS A 320 -1.52 16.13 11.57
N THR A 321 -0.93 17.25 11.12
CA THR A 321 -1.66 18.50 10.80
C THR A 321 -1.97 18.64 9.32
N GLN A 322 -1.42 17.73 8.51
CA GLN A 322 -1.57 17.67 7.05
C GLN A 322 -1.79 16.21 6.61
N PRO A 323 -2.19 15.94 5.36
CA PRO A 323 -2.43 14.60 4.85
C PRO A 323 -1.32 13.61 5.16
N ILE A 324 -1.69 12.43 5.66
CA ILE A 324 -0.78 11.29 5.79
C ILE A 324 -0.64 10.65 4.41
N ILE A 325 0.59 10.60 3.89
CA ILE A 325 0.90 10.18 2.51
C ILE A 325 1.65 8.86 2.42
N GLY A 326 2.37 8.49 3.47
CA GLY A 326 3.08 7.23 3.57
C GLY A 326 2.88 6.58 4.93
N PHE A 327 2.74 5.28 4.93
CA PHE A 327 2.56 4.48 6.14
C PHE A 327 3.08 3.07 5.93
N ASP A 328 3.71 2.50 6.96
CA ASP A 328 4.09 1.09 6.97
C ASP A 328 4.03 0.47 8.35
N TRP A 329 3.66 -0.82 8.38
CA TRP A 329 3.65 -1.63 9.58
C TRP A 329 4.98 -2.35 9.77
N HIS A 330 5.45 -2.40 11.00
CA HIS A 330 6.58 -3.24 11.34
C HIS A 330 6.19 -4.73 11.26
N ASN A 331 6.90 -5.51 10.43
CA ASN A 331 6.51 -6.89 10.09
C ASN A 331 6.47 -7.85 11.30
N ILE A 332 7.29 -7.60 12.34
CA ILE A 332 7.41 -8.50 13.51
C ILE A 332 6.64 -7.93 14.70
N LYS A 333 6.79 -6.64 14.99
CA LYS A 333 6.24 -6.01 16.20
C LYS A 333 4.79 -5.61 15.98
N LEU A 334 3.86 -6.33 16.59
CA LEU A 334 2.43 -6.02 16.52
C LEU A 334 2.15 -4.58 16.95
N GLY A 335 1.44 -3.84 16.12
CA GLY A 335 0.99 -2.48 16.37
C GLY A 335 2.07 -1.40 16.30
N LEU A 336 3.32 -1.74 15.99
CA LEU A 336 4.35 -0.74 15.69
C LEU A 336 4.26 -0.31 14.23
N SER A 337 4.25 0.99 13.97
CA SER A 337 4.14 1.57 12.64
C SER A 337 4.96 2.84 12.50
N CYS A 338 5.25 3.21 11.26
CA CYS A 338 5.81 4.49 10.89
C CYS A 338 4.92 5.18 9.87
N LEU A 339 4.93 6.50 9.86
CA LEU A 339 4.21 7.30 8.88
C LEU A 339 4.94 8.60 8.57
N VAL A 340 4.62 9.15 7.40
CA VAL A 340 5.02 10.49 6.98
C VAL A 340 3.81 11.26 6.45
N ALA A 341 3.85 12.58 6.63
CA ALA A 341 2.79 13.48 6.20
C ALA A 341 3.35 14.71 5.50
N PHE A 342 2.48 15.45 4.81
CA PHE A 342 2.85 16.70 4.13
C PHE A 342 3.23 17.83 5.09
N ASP A 343 3.00 17.66 6.42
CA ASP A 343 3.55 18.57 7.43
C ASP A 343 5.07 18.41 7.65
N ARG A 344 5.73 17.64 6.78
CA ARG A 344 7.16 17.32 6.85
C ARG A 344 7.57 16.68 8.15
N THR A 345 6.73 15.78 8.67
CA THR A 345 7.07 15.01 9.87
C THR A 345 7.12 13.51 9.57
N VAL A 346 8.05 12.83 10.25
CA VAL A 346 8.02 11.38 10.40
C VAL A 346 7.60 11.05 11.83
N LYS A 347 6.68 10.09 11.96
CA LYS A 347 6.19 9.63 13.25
C LYS A 347 6.28 8.13 13.39
N ILE A 348 6.66 7.71 14.60
CA ILE A 348 6.58 6.31 15.03
C ILE A 348 5.37 6.19 15.94
N CYS A 349 4.44 5.34 15.56
CA CYS A 349 3.22 5.11 16.31
C CYS A 349 3.16 3.69 16.85
N THR A 350 2.49 3.53 17.99
CA THR A 350 2.14 2.22 18.54
C THR A 350 0.63 2.12 18.73
N MET A 351 0.09 0.95 18.44
CA MET A 351 -1.28 0.60 18.74
C MET A 351 -1.29 -0.47 19.82
N ASN A 352 -1.71 -0.07 21.01
CA ASN A 352 -1.74 -0.96 22.16
C ASN A 352 -3.05 -1.75 22.22
N LYS A 353 -3.03 -2.92 22.88
CA LYS A 353 -4.22 -3.75 23.15
C LYS A 353 -4.92 -4.31 21.91
N LEU A 354 -4.22 -4.48 20.82
CA LEU A 354 -4.75 -5.13 19.61
C LEU A 354 -5.11 -6.61 19.83
N ASN A 355 -4.58 -7.25 20.89
CA ASN A 355 -4.89 -8.65 21.20
C ASN A 355 -6.28 -8.85 21.85
N ILE A 356 -6.94 -7.77 22.27
CA ILE A 356 -8.21 -7.79 22.97
C ILE A 356 -9.40 -7.63 21.99
N VAL A 357 -9.11 -7.21 20.78
CA VAL A 357 -10.06 -6.99 19.66
C VAL A 357 -9.91 -8.11 18.60
#